data_43f7b8783b156f864e8e7799ae6cc5ec
#
_entry.id   43f7b8783b156f864e8e7799ae6cc5ec
#
_cell.length_a   1.000
_cell.length_b   1.000
_cell.length_c   1.000
_cell.angle_alpha   90.00
_cell.angle_beta   90.00
_cell.angle_gamma   90.00
#
_symmetry.space_group_name_H-M   'P 1'
#
loop_
_entity.id
_entity.type
_entity.pdbx_description
1 polymer ?
#
loop_
_entity_poly.entity_id
_entity_poly.type
_entity_poly.pdbx_seq_one_letter_code
_entity_poly.pdbx_strand_id
1 'polypeptide(L)'
;YNAAKIHNYSNNLYQKLEKETGQPTGWHGCGSLRLALKQEDVNWFYYVKGILDNVGSPAEFVTKEKILDIHPFLNLEDVICALHTPEDGYTDPTSTTNAMAKGARDGGAEIYRYNRVLEINNLPSGEWEIITEKGKILSEHVVNAAGSFGIEVGAMVGLSNIPSINIIHHY
;
A
#
# COMPACT_ATOMS: atom_id res chain seq x y z
N TYR A 1 -10.33 10.32 3.94
CA TYR A 1 -10.07 10.07 5.35
C TYR A 1 -9.66 8.63 5.65
N ASN A 2 -10.46 7.63 5.24
CA ASN A 2 -10.13 6.22 5.50
C ASN A 2 -8.84 5.76 4.80
N ALA A 3 -8.63 6.15 3.55
CA ALA A 3 -7.39 5.88 2.85
C ALA A 3 -6.17 6.47 3.58
N ALA A 4 -6.26 7.71 4.05
CA ALA A 4 -5.18 8.35 4.80
C ALA A 4 -4.83 7.59 6.10
N LYS A 5 -5.84 7.06 6.81
CA LYS A 5 -5.60 6.21 8.00
C LYS A 5 -4.83 4.93 7.66
N ILE A 6 -5.23 4.26 6.56
CA ILE A 6 -4.56 3.03 6.12
C ILE A 6 -3.12 3.35 5.70
N HIS A 7 -2.91 4.43 4.95
CA HIS A 7 -1.56 4.85 4.55
C HIS A 7 -0.68 5.19 5.75
N ASN A 8 -1.19 5.95 6.73
CA ASN A 8 -0.45 6.29 7.94
C ASN A 8 -0.09 5.02 8.75
N TYR A 9 -1.04 4.08 8.91
CA TYR A 9 -0.76 2.79 9.53
C TYR A 9 0.33 2.02 8.78
N SER A 10 0.22 1.92 7.46
CA SER A 10 1.18 1.18 6.62
C SER A 10 2.57 1.80 6.67
N ASN A 11 2.67 3.13 6.63
CA ASN A 11 3.94 3.84 6.75
C ASN A 11 4.63 3.53 8.09
N ASN A 12 3.90 3.60 9.19
CA ASN A 12 4.41 3.24 10.51
C ASN A 12 4.80 1.76 10.61
N LEU A 13 4.09 0.86 9.92
CA LEU A 13 4.43 -0.56 9.87
C LEU A 13 5.73 -0.79 9.11
N TYR A 14 5.89 -0.19 7.94
CA TYR A 14 7.10 -0.37 7.11
C TYR A 14 8.38 0.06 7.84
N GLN A 15 8.32 1.12 8.62
CA GLN A 15 9.44 1.57 9.45
C GLN A 15 9.89 0.52 10.49
N LYS A 16 8.99 -0.35 10.93
CA LYS A 16 9.24 -1.34 11.99
C LYS A 16 9.43 -2.76 11.47
N LEU A 17 8.96 -3.02 10.26
CA LEU A 17 8.81 -4.37 9.70
C LEU A 17 10.12 -5.16 9.69
N GLU A 18 11.24 -4.50 9.34
CA GLU A 18 12.55 -5.13 9.37
C GLU A 18 12.95 -5.58 10.78
N LYS A 19 12.72 -4.71 11.77
CA LYS A 19 13.01 -5.03 13.18
C LYS A 19 12.12 -6.15 13.72
N GLU A 20 10.85 -6.16 13.35
CA GLU A 20 9.86 -7.14 13.82
C GLU A 20 10.08 -8.52 13.20
N THR A 21 10.49 -8.58 11.94
CA THR A 21 10.63 -9.84 11.20
C THR A 21 12.07 -10.34 11.09
N GLY A 22 13.05 -9.47 11.32
CA GLY A 22 14.46 -9.76 11.07
C GLY A 22 14.80 -9.90 9.56
N GLN A 23 13.88 -9.49 8.67
CA GLN A 23 14.06 -9.54 7.21
C GLN A 23 14.23 -8.13 6.66
N PRO A 24 15.33 -7.83 5.94
CA PRO A 24 15.53 -6.53 5.32
C PRO A 24 14.37 -6.12 4.41
N THR A 25 13.95 -4.86 4.49
CA THR A 25 12.87 -4.29 3.67
C THR A 25 13.37 -3.26 2.66
N GLY A 26 14.60 -2.79 2.82
CA GLY A 26 15.13 -1.67 2.07
C GLY A 26 14.39 -0.35 2.36
N TRP A 27 13.81 -0.21 3.56
CA TRP A 27 13.15 1.02 3.95
C TRP A 27 14.13 2.18 4.08
N HIS A 28 13.79 3.30 3.43
CA HIS A 28 14.49 4.57 3.55
C HIS A 28 13.49 5.68 3.88
N GLY A 29 13.54 6.16 5.12
CA GLY A 29 12.71 7.26 5.63
C GLY A 29 13.29 8.62 5.20
N CYS A 30 13.25 8.94 3.93
CA CYS A 30 13.80 10.17 3.38
C CYS A 30 12.80 11.33 3.28
N GLY A 31 11.55 11.10 3.68
CA GLY A 31 10.45 12.02 3.43
C GLY A 31 9.98 12.01 1.98
N SER A 32 8.97 12.81 1.69
CA SER A 32 8.56 13.07 0.32
C SER A 32 8.23 14.55 0.08
N LEU A 33 8.43 15.00 -1.15
CA LEU A 33 8.12 16.33 -1.62
C LEU A 33 7.11 16.24 -2.76
N ARG A 34 5.98 16.97 -2.64
CA ARG A 34 5.03 17.18 -3.73
C ARG A 34 5.13 18.62 -4.18
N LEU A 35 5.53 18.85 -5.42
CA LEU A 35 5.74 20.18 -5.96
C LEU A 35 4.43 20.74 -6.52
N ALA A 36 4.10 22.00 -6.19
CA ALA A 36 3.01 22.74 -6.78
C ALA A 36 3.53 23.60 -7.94
N LEU A 37 3.04 23.39 -9.15
CA LEU A 37 3.39 24.14 -10.35
C LEU A 37 2.32 25.17 -10.71
N LYS A 38 1.12 25.04 -10.15
CA LYS A 38 -0.02 25.95 -10.37
C LYS A 38 -0.86 26.12 -9.11
N GLN A 39 -1.71 27.14 -9.09
CA GLN A 39 -2.49 27.48 -7.91
C GLN A 39 -3.47 26.36 -7.50
N GLU A 40 -3.97 25.57 -8.44
CA GLU A 40 -4.84 24.43 -8.16
C GLU A 40 -4.11 23.36 -7.33
N ASP A 41 -2.82 23.15 -7.58
CA ASP A 41 -2.00 22.21 -6.81
C ASP A 41 -1.84 22.69 -5.36
N VAL A 42 -1.62 24.01 -5.18
CA VAL A 42 -1.55 24.61 -3.83
C VAL A 42 -2.87 24.43 -3.08
N ASN A 43 -4.00 24.70 -3.74
CA ASN A 43 -5.33 24.52 -3.14
C ASN A 43 -5.58 23.05 -2.76
N TRP A 44 -5.17 22.13 -3.62
CA TRP A 44 -5.23 20.69 -3.35
C TRP A 44 -4.35 20.31 -2.15
N PHE A 45 -3.16 20.87 -2.02
CA PHE A 45 -2.28 20.59 -0.90
C PHE A 45 -2.84 21.06 0.44
N TYR A 46 -3.56 22.19 0.48
CA TYR A 46 -4.30 22.60 1.68
C TYR A 46 -5.34 21.56 2.09
N TYR A 47 -6.10 21.05 1.13
CA TYR A 47 -7.07 19.98 1.39
C TYR A 47 -6.40 18.70 1.89
N VAL A 48 -5.34 18.26 1.23
CA VAL A 48 -4.56 17.05 1.63
C VAL A 48 -3.97 17.24 3.02
N LYS A 49 -3.35 18.40 3.28
CA LYS A 49 -2.79 18.71 4.61
C LYS A 49 -3.84 18.62 5.70
N GLY A 50 -5.02 19.16 5.49
CA GLY A 50 -6.12 19.05 6.46
C GLY A 50 -6.53 17.60 6.76
N ILE A 51 -6.47 16.71 5.77
CA ILE A 51 -6.70 15.28 5.98
C ILE A 51 -5.56 14.65 6.79
N LEU A 52 -4.29 14.96 6.44
CA LEU A 52 -3.11 14.43 7.11
C LEU A 52 -3.05 14.86 8.57
N ASP A 53 -3.33 16.13 8.88
CA ASP A 53 -3.42 16.64 10.24
C ASP A 53 -4.46 15.86 11.07
N ASN A 54 -5.61 15.52 10.47
CA ASN A 54 -6.67 14.74 11.15
C ASN A 54 -6.30 13.28 11.45
N VAL A 55 -5.33 12.71 10.73
CA VAL A 55 -4.86 11.34 10.98
C VAL A 55 -3.52 11.29 11.72
N GLY A 56 -3.00 12.47 12.13
CA GLY A 56 -1.74 12.58 12.86
C GLY A 56 -0.50 12.30 12.01
N SER A 57 -0.57 12.50 10.69
CA SER A 57 0.58 12.38 9.79
C SER A 57 1.17 13.77 9.55
N PRO A 58 2.42 14.05 9.95
CA PRO A 58 3.00 15.37 9.81
C PRO A 58 3.18 15.74 8.34
N ALA A 59 2.71 16.95 8.01
CA ALA A 59 2.89 17.53 6.67
C ALA A 59 3.03 19.05 6.78
N GLU A 60 3.95 19.65 6.04
CA GLU A 60 4.21 21.08 6.07
C GLU A 60 4.42 21.65 4.67
N PHE A 61 4.00 22.90 4.48
CA PHE A 61 4.39 23.66 3.30
C PHE A 61 5.83 24.14 3.47
N VAL A 62 6.63 23.94 2.44
CA VAL A 62 8.05 24.33 2.44
C VAL A 62 8.37 25.28 1.31
N THR A 63 9.33 26.20 1.57
CA THR A 63 9.79 27.19 0.60
C THR A 63 10.78 26.56 -0.39
N LYS A 64 11.10 27.31 -1.48
CA LYS A 64 12.08 26.86 -2.49
C LYS A 64 13.46 26.59 -1.87
N GLU A 65 13.90 27.40 -0.93
CA GLU A 65 15.16 27.22 -0.21
C GLU A 65 15.16 25.89 0.54
N LYS A 66 14.08 25.60 1.26
CA LYS A 66 13.94 24.34 2.00
C LYS A 66 13.83 23.13 1.10
N ILE A 67 13.22 23.27 -0.08
CA ILE A 67 13.17 22.19 -1.08
C ILE A 67 14.61 21.86 -1.55
N LEU A 68 15.44 22.86 -1.83
CA LEU A 68 16.84 22.66 -2.25
C LEU A 68 17.72 22.08 -1.15
N ASP A 69 17.44 22.37 0.13
CA ASP A 69 18.11 21.72 1.25
C ASP A 69 17.84 20.21 1.28
N ILE A 70 16.60 19.82 0.98
CA ILE A 70 16.15 18.41 0.97
C ILE A 70 16.62 17.71 -0.30
N HIS A 71 16.48 18.36 -1.46
CA HIS A 71 16.81 17.81 -2.76
C HIS A 71 17.47 18.84 -3.68
N PRO A 72 18.80 18.96 -3.67
CA PRO A 72 19.54 20.04 -4.32
C PRO A 72 19.56 20.00 -5.86
N PHE A 73 19.07 18.92 -6.48
CA PHE A 73 19.11 18.74 -7.94
C PHE A 73 17.80 19.16 -8.64
N LEU A 74 16.80 19.67 -7.90
CA LEU A 74 15.54 20.09 -8.50
C LEU A 74 15.65 21.45 -9.19
N ASN A 75 15.08 21.56 -10.39
CA ASN A 75 14.80 22.87 -10.99
C ASN A 75 13.49 23.41 -10.41
N LEU A 76 13.55 24.58 -9.77
CA LEU A 76 12.42 25.19 -9.07
C LEU A 76 11.87 26.43 -9.80
N GLU A 77 12.21 26.64 -11.09
CA GLU A 77 11.82 27.84 -11.83
C GLU A 77 10.28 28.06 -11.76
N ASP A 78 9.50 27.04 -12.10
CA ASP A 78 8.05 27.07 -12.14
C ASP A 78 7.38 26.56 -10.84
N VAL A 79 8.15 26.23 -9.81
CA VAL A 79 7.61 25.72 -8.55
C VAL A 79 7.11 26.88 -7.68
N ILE A 80 5.88 26.81 -7.22
CA ILE A 80 5.29 27.78 -6.28
C ILE A 80 5.70 27.43 -4.84
N CYS A 81 5.47 26.22 -4.42
CA CYS A 81 5.81 25.67 -3.11
C CYS A 81 5.84 24.13 -3.18
N ALA A 82 6.15 23.48 -2.07
CA ALA A 82 5.93 22.05 -1.94
C ALA A 82 5.20 21.69 -0.64
N LEU A 83 4.50 20.57 -0.66
CA LEU A 83 4.05 19.89 0.54
C LEU A 83 5.08 18.79 0.88
N HIS A 84 5.69 18.92 2.04
CA HIS A 84 6.66 17.97 2.58
C HIS A 84 6.01 17.07 3.63
N THR A 85 6.22 15.76 3.49
CA THR A 85 5.81 14.75 4.48
C THR A 85 7.08 14.06 5.02
N PRO A 86 7.61 14.49 6.18
CA PRO A 86 8.94 14.08 6.65
C PRO A 86 9.02 12.61 7.07
N GLU A 87 7.93 12.01 7.48
CA GLU A 87 7.88 10.60 7.92
C GLU A 87 7.70 9.60 6.76
N ASP A 88 7.55 10.11 5.55
CA ASP A 88 7.40 9.28 4.36
C ASP A 88 8.73 8.67 3.90
N GLY A 89 8.68 7.72 2.98
CA GLY A 89 9.87 7.06 2.49
C GLY A 89 9.56 6.09 1.36
N TYR A 90 10.57 5.32 0.98
CA TYR A 90 10.42 4.25 0.01
C TYR A 90 10.99 2.94 0.53
N THR A 91 10.57 1.85 -0.08
CA THR A 91 10.99 0.49 0.28
C THR A 91 11.19 -0.35 -0.98
N ASP A 92 11.96 -1.43 -0.88
CA ASP A 92 12.02 -2.43 -1.96
C ASP A 92 10.77 -3.33 -1.91
N PRO A 93 9.94 -3.37 -2.97
CA PRO A 93 8.69 -4.12 -2.96
C PRO A 93 8.86 -5.63 -2.71
N THR A 94 9.91 -6.22 -3.27
CA THR A 94 10.20 -7.65 -3.12
C THR A 94 10.63 -7.96 -1.70
N SER A 95 11.54 -7.19 -1.15
CA SER A 95 12.04 -7.35 0.21
C SER A 95 10.93 -7.15 1.25
N THR A 96 10.10 -6.13 1.07
CA THR A 96 8.94 -5.87 1.94
C THR A 96 7.93 -7.02 1.89
N THR A 97 7.62 -7.55 0.70
CA THR A 97 6.73 -8.70 0.56
C THR A 97 7.30 -9.94 1.26
N ASN A 98 8.61 -10.17 1.13
CA ASN A 98 9.28 -11.27 1.81
C ASN A 98 9.30 -11.09 3.34
N ALA A 99 9.46 -9.86 3.83
CA ALA A 99 9.40 -9.56 5.26
C ALA A 99 7.99 -9.82 5.82
N MET A 100 6.93 -9.38 5.12
CA MET A 100 5.55 -9.69 5.52
C MET A 100 5.27 -11.20 5.50
N ALA A 101 5.73 -11.90 4.46
CA ALA A 101 5.57 -13.36 4.36
C ALA A 101 6.34 -14.08 5.47
N LYS A 102 7.52 -13.59 5.84
CA LYS A 102 8.27 -14.15 6.99
C LYS A 102 7.52 -13.94 8.30
N GLY A 103 7.07 -12.70 8.57
CA GLY A 103 6.30 -12.40 9.77
C GLY A 103 5.02 -13.24 9.89
N ALA A 104 4.32 -13.45 8.77
CA ALA A 104 3.15 -14.32 8.75
C ALA A 104 3.49 -15.78 9.12
N ARG A 105 4.56 -16.34 8.54
CA ARG A 105 5.02 -17.70 8.87
C ARG A 105 5.48 -17.83 10.32
N ASP A 106 6.21 -16.85 10.83
CA ASP A 106 6.64 -16.82 12.23
C ASP A 106 5.43 -16.78 13.18
N GLY A 107 4.29 -16.20 12.74
CA GLY A 107 3.00 -16.23 13.40
C GLY A 107 2.16 -17.49 13.14
N GLY A 108 2.69 -18.50 12.43
CA GLY A 108 2.03 -19.78 12.18
C GLY A 108 1.18 -19.84 10.90
N ALA A 109 1.20 -18.80 10.06
CA ALA A 109 0.48 -18.84 8.79
C ALA A 109 1.19 -19.73 7.76
N GLU A 110 0.42 -20.51 7.01
CA GLU A 110 0.90 -21.29 5.89
C GLU A 110 0.80 -20.49 4.58
N ILE A 111 1.87 -20.47 3.79
CA ILE A 111 1.91 -19.76 2.51
C ILE A 111 2.26 -20.75 1.40
N TYR A 112 1.29 -20.97 0.53
CA TYR A 112 1.42 -21.88 -0.62
C TYR A 112 1.68 -21.09 -1.90
N ARG A 113 2.91 -21.03 -2.33
CA ARG A 113 3.31 -20.38 -3.59
C ARG A 113 3.10 -21.30 -4.80
N TYR A 114 2.89 -20.70 -5.97
CA TYR A 114 2.65 -21.45 -7.21
C TYR A 114 1.51 -22.46 -7.02
N ASN A 115 0.41 -21.97 -6.46
CA ASN A 115 -0.78 -22.75 -6.14
C ASN A 115 -2.02 -21.90 -6.46
N ARG A 116 -2.41 -21.93 -7.72
CA ARG A 116 -3.53 -21.12 -8.21
C ARG A 116 -4.84 -21.63 -7.62
N VAL A 117 -5.70 -20.71 -7.22
CA VAL A 117 -7.10 -21.00 -6.88
C VAL A 117 -7.88 -21.18 -8.19
N LEU A 118 -8.63 -22.28 -8.26
CA LEU A 118 -9.41 -22.68 -9.44
C LEU A 118 -10.91 -22.45 -9.21
N GLU A 119 -11.39 -22.78 -8.00
CA GLU A 119 -12.80 -22.63 -7.61
C GLU A 119 -12.90 -22.24 -6.12
N ILE A 120 -13.99 -21.58 -5.77
CA ILE A 120 -14.34 -21.25 -4.39
C ILE A 120 -15.84 -21.58 -4.21
N ASN A 121 -16.14 -22.55 -3.37
CA ASN A 121 -17.49 -23.07 -3.17
C ASN A 121 -17.95 -22.84 -1.73
N ASN A 122 -19.13 -22.27 -1.55
CA ASN A 122 -19.76 -22.21 -0.22
C ASN A 122 -20.45 -23.56 0.06
N LEU A 123 -20.12 -24.18 1.18
CA LEU A 123 -20.67 -25.45 1.60
C LEU A 123 -21.96 -25.27 2.45
N PRO A 124 -22.85 -26.28 2.49
CA PRO A 124 -24.04 -26.25 3.37
C PRO A 124 -23.71 -26.06 4.85
N SER A 125 -22.50 -26.40 5.28
CA SER A 125 -21.98 -26.17 6.65
C SER A 125 -21.72 -24.70 6.96
N GLY A 126 -21.67 -23.81 5.93
CA GLY A 126 -21.28 -22.42 6.03
C GLY A 126 -19.79 -22.19 5.84
N GLU A 127 -18.99 -23.24 5.73
CA GLU A 127 -17.56 -23.17 5.39
C GLU A 127 -17.36 -22.95 3.90
N TRP A 128 -16.14 -22.55 3.55
CA TRP A 128 -15.69 -22.40 2.17
C TRP A 128 -14.73 -23.52 1.78
N GLU A 129 -14.99 -24.18 0.65
CA GLU A 129 -14.07 -25.08 0.00
C GLU A 129 -13.35 -24.34 -1.11
N ILE A 130 -12.03 -24.21 -0.99
CA ILE A 130 -11.17 -23.59 -1.98
C ILE A 130 -10.44 -24.69 -2.73
N ILE A 131 -10.71 -24.84 -4.02
CA ILE A 131 -10.03 -25.78 -4.90
C ILE A 131 -8.84 -25.10 -5.53
N THR A 132 -7.68 -25.70 -5.37
CA THR A 132 -6.40 -25.21 -5.91
C THR A 132 -5.73 -26.25 -6.78
N GLU A 133 -4.70 -25.85 -7.54
CA GLU A 133 -3.91 -26.78 -8.36
C GLU A 133 -3.25 -27.92 -7.53
N LYS A 134 -3.03 -27.70 -6.24
CA LYS A 134 -2.31 -28.64 -5.37
C LYS A 134 -3.20 -29.33 -4.33
N GLY A 135 -4.49 -29.07 -4.35
CA GLY A 135 -5.43 -29.71 -3.43
C GLY A 135 -6.53 -28.78 -2.97
N LYS A 136 -7.25 -29.21 -1.93
CA LYS A 136 -8.39 -28.50 -1.35
C LYS A 136 -8.04 -27.92 0.00
N ILE A 137 -8.61 -26.75 0.29
CA ILE A 137 -8.52 -26.06 1.57
C ILE A 137 -9.94 -25.80 2.06
N LEU A 138 -10.23 -26.05 3.33
CA LEU A 138 -11.45 -25.67 4.01
C LEU A 138 -11.16 -24.48 4.92
N SER A 139 -12.05 -23.49 4.93
CA SER A 139 -11.91 -22.28 5.72
C SER A 139 -13.26 -21.69 6.11
N GLU A 140 -13.35 -21.11 7.30
CA GLU A 140 -14.54 -20.36 7.74
C GLU A 140 -14.67 -19.02 7.00
N HIS A 141 -13.55 -18.41 6.59
CA HIS A 141 -13.52 -17.12 5.92
C HIS A 141 -12.53 -17.13 4.75
N VAL A 142 -12.87 -16.39 3.70
CA VAL A 142 -12.00 -16.17 2.54
C VAL A 142 -11.81 -14.68 2.32
N VAL A 143 -10.58 -14.22 2.21
CA VAL A 143 -10.23 -12.85 1.87
C VAL A 143 -9.66 -12.81 0.45
N ASN A 144 -10.36 -12.11 -0.44
CA ASN A 144 -9.87 -11.87 -1.80
C ASN A 144 -8.88 -10.70 -1.79
N ALA A 145 -7.60 -11.00 -1.86
CA ALA A 145 -6.50 -10.04 -1.97
C ALA A 145 -5.72 -10.20 -3.28
N ALA A 146 -6.40 -10.62 -4.36
CA ALA A 146 -5.80 -11.00 -5.64
C ALA A 146 -5.39 -9.79 -6.53
N GLY A 147 -5.42 -8.57 -6.02
CA GLY A 147 -5.01 -7.37 -6.77
C GLY A 147 -5.80 -7.21 -8.06
N SER A 148 -5.10 -7.09 -9.20
CA SER A 148 -5.74 -6.95 -10.53
C SER A 148 -6.57 -8.18 -10.96
N PHE A 149 -6.38 -9.33 -10.33
CA PHE A 149 -7.19 -10.54 -10.55
C PHE A 149 -8.39 -10.64 -9.59
N GLY A 150 -8.63 -9.62 -8.76
CA GLY A 150 -9.70 -9.61 -7.76
C GLY A 150 -11.09 -9.83 -8.35
N ILE A 151 -11.35 -9.34 -9.58
CA ILE A 151 -12.61 -9.55 -10.30
C ILE A 151 -12.80 -11.03 -10.65
N GLU A 152 -11.77 -11.69 -11.18
CA GLU A 152 -11.81 -13.10 -11.55
C GLU A 152 -12.08 -13.98 -10.32
N VAL A 153 -11.38 -13.70 -9.22
CA VAL A 153 -11.59 -14.42 -7.96
C VAL A 153 -12.98 -14.15 -7.38
N GLY A 154 -13.46 -12.90 -7.44
CA GLY A 154 -14.82 -12.56 -7.01
C GLY A 154 -15.91 -13.24 -7.82
N ALA A 155 -15.70 -13.41 -9.13
CA ALA A 155 -16.65 -14.12 -10.00
C ALA A 155 -16.82 -15.61 -9.60
N MET A 156 -15.78 -16.24 -9.03
CA MET A 156 -15.87 -17.63 -8.54
C MET A 156 -16.93 -17.81 -7.45
N VAL A 157 -17.28 -16.74 -6.71
CA VAL A 157 -18.31 -16.74 -5.68
C VAL A 157 -19.56 -15.95 -6.08
N GLY A 158 -19.74 -15.66 -7.38
CA GLY A 158 -20.91 -14.98 -7.92
C GLY A 158 -20.94 -13.47 -7.72
N LEU A 159 -19.84 -12.83 -7.31
CA LEU A 159 -19.76 -11.38 -7.20
C LEU A 159 -19.52 -10.76 -8.57
N SER A 160 -20.48 -9.97 -9.07
CA SER A 160 -20.41 -9.30 -10.38
C SER A 160 -20.15 -7.79 -10.30
N ASN A 161 -20.18 -7.22 -9.10
CA ASN A 161 -20.11 -5.77 -8.88
C ASN A 161 -18.79 -5.29 -8.27
N ILE A 162 -17.73 -6.08 -8.39
CA ILE A 162 -16.39 -5.65 -7.96
C ILE A 162 -15.89 -4.60 -8.96
N PRO A 163 -15.44 -3.41 -8.51
CA PRO A 163 -14.89 -2.40 -9.40
C PRO A 163 -13.70 -2.93 -10.19
N SER A 164 -13.63 -2.59 -11.48
CA SER A 164 -12.48 -2.96 -12.30
C SER A 164 -11.22 -2.22 -11.84
N ILE A 165 -10.12 -2.93 -11.78
CA ILE A 165 -8.81 -2.38 -11.47
C ILE A 165 -7.98 -2.41 -12.77
N ASN A 166 -7.61 -1.24 -13.26
CA ASN A 166 -6.69 -1.14 -14.39
C ASN A 166 -5.24 -1.12 -13.89
N ILE A 167 -4.39 -1.88 -14.56
CA ILE A 167 -2.94 -1.84 -14.28
C ILE A 167 -2.38 -0.61 -14.99
N ILE A 168 -1.81 0.31 -14.22
CA ILE A 168 -1.07 1.46 -14.75
C ILE A 168 0.40 1.20 -14.48
N HIS A 169 1.20 1.16 -15.56
CA HIS A 169 2.65 1.10 -15.45
C HIS A 169 3.19 2.53 -15.34
N HIS A 170 3.88 2.82 -14.24
CA HIS A 170 4.69 4.04 -14.11
C HIS A 170 6.12 3.71 -14.54
N TYR A 171 6.60 4.46 -15.54
CA TYR A 171 7.97 4.37 -16.03
C TYR A 171 8.82 5.50 -15.46
#